data_0c3fcc47ce4d75dab6143cab9ff0621c
#
_entry.id   0c3fcc47ce4d75dab6143cab9ff0621c
#
_cell.length_a   1.000
_cell.length_b   1.000
_cell.length_c   1.000
_cell.angle_alpha   90.00
_cell.angle_beta   90.00
_cell.angle_gamma   90.00
#
_symmetry.space_group_name_H-M   'P 1'
#
loop_
_entity.id
_entity.type
_entity.pdbx_description
1 polymer ?
#
loop_
_entity_poly.entity_id
_entity_poly.type
_entity_poly.pdbx_seq_one_letter_code
_entity_poly.pdbx_strand_id
1 'polypeptide(L)'
;MFLAFVDMVRNEYIHKGSFDFEGGGSIDGLKIVYHTSEKPWRNGDNRKVIWICHALTANSDAEDWWPELVGKGRFFDTEQYFVVCVNMLGSSYGSSGPASVNPETGKPFYFDFPLVSVRDIVRANILIRKHLGIDHIDLMVG
;
A
#
# COMPACT_ATOMS: atom_id res chain seq x y z
N MET A 1 -31.30 -0.75 3.72
CA MET A 1 -29.96 -0.14 3.57
C MET A 1 -28.95 -1.24 3.88
N PHE A 2 -28.36 -1.83 2.87
CA PHE A 2 -27.26 -2.76 3.06
C PHE A 2 -26.02 -1.93 3.43
N LEU A 3 -25.57 -2.02 4.68
CA LEU A 3 -24.22 -1.63 5.03
C LEU A 3 -23.31 -2.58 4.26
N ALA A 4 -22.62 -2.07 3.25
CA ALA A 4 -21.53 -2.81 2.64
C ALA A 4 -20.48 -3.01 3.75
N PHE A 5 -20.31 -4.24 4.20
CA PHE A 5 -19.20 -4.59 5.07
C PHE A 5 -17.92 -4.43 4.25
N VAL A 6 -17.13 -3.47 4.59
CA VAL A 6 -15.80 -3.25 4.01
C VAL A 6 -14.86 -4.16 4.80
N ASP A 7 -14.41 -5.23 4.17
CA ASP A 7 -13.50 -6.20 4.81
C ASP A 7 -12.04 -5.75 4.77
N MET A 8 -11.72 -4.77 3.90
CA MET A 8 -10.41 -4.12 3.82
C MET A 8 -10.53 -2.61 4.07
N VAL A 9 -9.67 -2.10 4.95
CA VAL A 9 -9.66 -0.68 5.36
C VAL A 9 -8.53 0.07 4.69
N ARG A 10 -8.87 1.22 4.09
CA ARG A 10 -7.90 2.14 3.49
C ARG A 10 -7.13 2.89 4.57
N ASN A 11 -5.81 2.90 4.43
CA ASN A 11 -4.88 3.59 5.31
C ASN A 11 -3.95 4.51 4.52
N GLU A 12 -3.40 5.52 5.18
CA GLU A 12 -2.37 6.40 4.64
C GLU A 12 -1.15 6.42 5.57
N TYR A 13 0.02 6.38 4.98
CA TYR A 13 1.29 6.54 5.66
C TYR A 13 2.07 7.69 5.02
N ILE A 14 2.55 8.60 5.85
CA ILE A 14 3.47 9.67 5.44
C ILE A 14 4.84 9.35 6.00
N HIS A 15 5.81 9.15 5.11
CA HIS A 15 7.18 8.88 5.50
C HIS A 15 7.80 10.10 6.19
N LYS A 16 8.38 9.91 7.37
CA LYS A 16 9.09 10.96 8.09
C LYS A 16 10.52 11.02 7.55
N GLY A 17 10.83 12.05 6.79
CA GLY A 17 12.14 12.27 6.19
C GLY A 17 12.12 12.11 4.66
N SER A 18 13.29 12.08 4.08
CA SER A 18 13.48 12.01 2.64
C SER A 18 13.46 10.56 2.15
N PHE A 19 12.76 10.31 1.06
CA PHE A 19 12.81 9.06 0.33
C PHE A 19 13.62 9.28 -0.96
N ASP A 20 14.81 8.70 -1.00
CA ASP A 20 15.72 8.81 -2.16
C ASP A 20 15.38 7.74 -3.19
N PHE A 21 15.20 8.14 -4.45
CA PHE A 21 14.92 7.22 -5.56
C PHE A 21 16.23 6.67 -6.17
N GLU A 22 16.20 5.42 -6.60
CA GLU A 22 17.36 4.73 -7.20
C GLU A 22 17.91 5.47 -8.42
N GLY A 23 17.03 6.04 -9.24
CA GLY A 23 17.39 6.83 -10.43
C GLY A 23 17.79 8.27 -10.16
N GLY A 24 17.82 8.68 -8.89
CA GLY A 24 18.09 10.06 -8.45
C GLY A 24 16.81 10.83 -8.12
N GLY A 25 17.01 11.91 -7.38
CA GLY A 25 15.91 12.69 -6.80
C GLY A 25 15.38 12.12 -5.49
N SER A 26 14.68 12.95 -4.74
CA SER A 26 14.10 12.58 -3.45
C SER A 26 12.78 13.29 -3.22
N ILE A 27 11.95 12.73 -2.34
CA ILE A 27 10.69 13.35 -1.90
C ILE A 27 10.63 13.30 -0.38
N ASP A 28 10.45 14.46 0.24
CA ASP A 28 10.13 14.56 1.64
C ASP A 28 8.64 14.34 1.87
N GLY A 29 8.30 13.59 2.91
CA GLY A 29 6.91 13.31 3.22
C GLY A 29 6.21 12.42 2.18
N LEU A 30 6.94 11.44 1.61
CA LEU A 30 6.37 10.47 0.67
C LEU A 30 5.11 9.86 1.25
N LYS A 31 3.99 9.98 0.53
CA LYS A 31 2.72 9.37 0.93
C LYS A 31 2.56 8.00 0.30
N ILE A 32 2.15 7.03 1.10
CA ILE A 32 1.82 5.68 0.65
C ILE A 32 0.41 5.34 1.13
N VAL A 33 -0.46 5.00 0.20
CA VAL A 33 -1.80 4.48 0.49
C VAL A 33 -1.77 2.96 0.43
N TYR A 34 -2.45 2.33 1.36
CA TYR A 34 -2.53 0.87 1.41
C TYR A 34 -3.84 0.44 2.07
N HIS A 35 -4.26 -0.80 1.81
CA HIS A 35 -5.39 -1.42 2.48
C HIS A 35 -4.94 -2.60 3.32
N THR A 36 -5.64 -2.80 4.44
CA THR A 36 -5.42 -3.95 5.33
C THR A 36 -6.75 -4.57 5.72
N SER A 37 -6.72 -5.80 6.20
CA SER A 37 -7.88 -6.38 6.91
C SER A 37 -8.39 -5.41 7.98
N GLU A 38 -9.70 -5.37 8.21
CA GLU A 38 -10.37 -4.45 9.14
C GLU A 38 -9.78 -4.52 10.55
N LYS A 39 -9.57 -5.73 11.06
CA LYS A 39 -8.94 -5.92 12.37
C LYS A 39 -7.46 -5.58 12.32
N PRO A 40 -7.00 -4.51 13.02
CA PRO A 40 -5.61 -4.07 12.96
C PRO A 40 -4.61 -5.15 13.39
N TRP A 41 -3.41 -5.07 12.82
CA TRP A 41 -2.26 -5.84 13.28
C TRP A 41 -1.76 -5.32 14.63
N ARG A 42 -1.39 -6.21 15.52
CA ARG A 42 -0.82 -5.86 16.84
C ARG A 42 0.38 -6.75 17.15
N ASN A 43 1.28 -6.27 17.99
CA ASN A 43 2.37 -7.09 18.50
C ASN A 43 1.82 -8.33 19.21
N GLY A 44 2.35 -9.50 18.84
CA GLY A 44 1.85 -10.79 19.34
C GLY A 44 0.65 -11.33 18.55
N ASP A 45 0.25 -10.69 17.47
CA ASP A 45 -0.75 -11.24 16.54
C ASP A 45 -0.20 -12.52 15.92
N ASN A 46 -0.98 -13.58 15.92
CA ASN A 46 -0.60 -14.89 15.40
C ASN A 46 -1.28 -15.23 14.06
N ARG A 47 -2.03 -14.28 13.49
CA ARG A 47 -2.56 -14.46 12.14
C ARG A 47 -1.42 -14.55 11.14
N LYS A 48 -1.61 -15.33 10.10
CA LYS A 48 -0.69 -15.31 8.95
C LYS A 48 -0.86 -14.03 8.16
N VAL A 49 0.25 -13.49 7.67
CA VAL A 49 0.29 -12.28 6.86
C VAL A 49 0.29 -12.66 5.38
N ILE A 50 -0.70 -12.15 4.66
CA ILE A 50 -0.81 -12.27 3.20
C ILE A 50 -0.54 -10.90 2.59
N TRP A 51 0.46 -10.80 1.73
CA TRP A 51 0.84 -9.58 1.04
C TRP A 51 0.47 -9.65 -0.43
N ILE A 52 -0.45 -8.79 -0.87
CA ILE A 52 -0.93 -8.76 -2.24
C ILE A 52 -0.20 -7.65 -3.00
N CYS A 53 0.41 -8.01 -4.14
CA CYS A 53 0.98 -7.08 -5.08
C CYS A 53 -0.01 -6.88 -6.23
N HIS A 54 -0.66 -5.73 -6.30
CA HIS A 54 -1.70 -5.50 -7.31
C HIS A 54 -1.13 -5.37 -8.74
N ALA A 55 -1.94 -5.70 -9.73
CA ALA A 55 -1.59 -5.56 -11.15
C ALA A 55 -1.43 -4.08 -11.54
N LEU A 56 -0.78 -3.82 -12.70
CA LEU A 56 -0.42 -2.48 -13.17
C LEU A 56 -1.60 -1.47 -13.15
N THR A 57 -2.79 -1.91 -13.51
CA THR A 57 -3.99 -1.05 -13.59
C THR A 57 -4.91 -1.14 -12.37
N ALA A 58 -4.57 -1.98 -11.40
CA ALA A 58 -5.33 -2.14 -10.16
C ALA A 58 -4.86 -1.16 -9.08
N ASN A 59 -5.37 -1.32 -7.88
CA ASN A 59 -5.07 -0.50 -6.72
C ASN A 59 -4.97 -1.36 -5.46
N SER A 60 -4.75 -0.74 -4.31
CA SER A 60 -4.61 -1.45 -3.03
C SER A 60 -5.90 -2.01 -2.46
N ASP A 61 -7.07 -1.65 -2.98
CA ASP A 61 -8.35 -2.23 -2.57
C ASP A 61 -8.56 -3.59 -3.26
N ALA A 62 -7.89 -4.61 -2.75
CA ALA A 62 -7.91 -5.93 -3.35
C ALA A 62 -9.30 -6.60 -3.27
N GLU A 63 -10.13 -6.22 -2.33
CA GLU A 63 -11.51 -6.68 -2.23
C GLU A 63 -12.35 -6.20 -3.43
N ASP A 64 -12.11 -4.98 -3.90
CA ASP A 64 -12.85 -4.40 -5.02
C ASP A 64 -12.57 -5.12 -6.35
N TRP A 65 -11.30 -5.43 -6.64
CA TRP A 65 -10.93 -6.04 -7.93
C TRP A 65 -10.70 -7.56 -7.88
N TRP A 66 -10.67 -8.15 -6.67
CA TRP A 66 -10.59 -9.60 -6.44
C TRP A 66 -11.66 -10.11 -5.46
N PRO A 67 -12.94 -9.74 -5.64
CA PRO A 67 -13.99 -9.96 -4.65
C PRO A 67 -14.28 -11.43 -4.37
N GLU A 68 -13.91 -12.34 -5.28
CA GLU A 68 -14.08 -13.77 -5.09
C GLU A 68 -12.96 -14.42 -4.29
N LEU A 69 -11.80 -13.77 -4.20
CA LEU A 69 -10.62 -14.29 -3.51
C LEU A 69 -10.33 -13.57 -2.20
N VAL A 70 -10.60 -12.28 -2.11
CA VAL A 70 -10.28 -11.44 -0.93
C VAL A 70 -11.57 -11.02 -0.25
N GLY A 71 -11.62 -11.17 1.06
CA GLY A 71 -12.76 -10.76 1.88
C GLY A 71 -13.13 -11.81 2.91
N LYS A 72 -14.09 -11.47 3.76
CA LYS A 72 -14.61 -12.37 4.80
C LYS A 72 -15.16 -13.67 4.21
N GLY A 73 -14.65 -14.79 4.70
CA GLY A 73 -15.05 -16.13 4.26
C GLY A 73 -14.63 -16.46 2.83
N ARG A 74 -13.71 -15.69 2.23
CA ARG A 74 -13.13 -15.94 0.92
C ARG A 74 -11.84 -16.76 1.04
N PHE A 75 -11.16 -17.01 -0.09
CA PHE A 75 -9.91 -17.76 -0.07
C PHE A 75 -8.83 -17.07 0.76
N PHE A 76 -8.67 -15.76 0.60
CA PHE A 76 -7.89 -14.89 1.47
C PHE A 76 -8.84 -14.23 2.49
N ASP A 77 -9.23 -15.01 3.49
CA ASP A 77 -10.21 -14.63 4.49
C ASP A 77 -9.64 -13.54 5.43
N THR A 78 -10.16 -12.35 5.32
CA THR A 78 -9.73 -11.17 6.09
C THR A 78 -9.99 -11.28 7.59
N GLU A 79 -10.82 -12.22 8.04
CA GLU A 79 -11.01 -12.52 9.46
C GLU A 79 -9.91 -13.45 10.01
N GLN A 80 -9.40 -14.38 9.19
CA GLN A 80 -8.40 -15.37 9.60
C GLN A 80 -6.98 -14.92 9.32
N TYR A 81 -6.79 -14.13 8.26
CA TYR A 81 -5.48 -13.65 7.82
C TYR A 81 -5.39 -12.12 7.99
N PHE A 82 -4.18 -11.63 8.17
CA PHE A 82 -3.91 -10.22 8.01
C PHE A 82 -3.49 -9.96 6.57
N VAL A 83 -4.42 -9.48 5.77
CA VAL A 83 -4.20 -9.19 4.35
C VAL A 83 -3.73 -7.75 4.21
N VAL A 84 -2.67 -7.53 3.44
CA VAL A 84 -2.10 -6.21 3.13
C VAL A 84 -1.94 -6.07 1.63
N CYS A 85 -2.38 -4.94 1.09
CA CYS A 85 -2.09 -4.54 -0.28
C CYS A 85 -1.67 -3.07 -0.30
N VAL A 86 -0.55 -2.75 -0.95
CA VAL A 86 0.04 -1.39 -0.99
C VAL A 86 -0.09 -0.82 -2.38
N ASN A 87 -0.62 0.41 -2.51
CA ASN A 87 -0.60 1.13 -3.79
C ASN A 87 0.84 1.45 -4.19
N MET A 88 1.21 1.04 -5.39
CA MET A 88 2.54 1.29 -5.94
C MET A 88 2.80 2.78 -6.05
N LEU A 89 4.05 3.18 -5.83
CA LEU A 89 4.51 4.55 -6.08
C LEU A 89 4.31 4.91 -7.55
N GLY A 90 3.91 6.14 -7.80
CA GLY A 90 3.63 6.63 -9.15
C GLY A 90 2.23 6.29 -9.66
N SER A 91 1.47 5.44 -8.94
CA SER A 91 0.08 5.12 -9.31
C SER A 91 -0.87 6.29 -8.99
N SER A 92 -2.02 6.31 -9.65
CA SER A 92 -3.04 7.37 -9.49
C SER A 92 -3.99 7.17 -8.31
N TYR A 93 -3.74 6.16 -7.46
CA TYR A 93 -4.67 5.77 -6.38
C TYR A 93 -4.29 6.27 -4.99
N GLY A 94 -3.56 7.38 -4.93
CA GLY A 94 -3.34 8.11 -3.69
C GLY A 94 -1.94 8.03 -3.11
N SER A 95 -1.10 7.04 -3.44
CA SER A 95 0.33 7.09 -3.17
C SER A 95 0.99 8.22 -3.96
N SER A 96 2.13 8.73 -3.48
CA SER A 96 2.86 9.78 -4.18
C SER A 96 3.17 9.39 -5.63
N GLY A 97 2.90 10.30 -6.55
CA GLY A 97 3.05 10.12 -7.98
C GLY A 97 3.11 11.46 -8.71
N PRO A 98 3.19 11.45 -10.06
CA PRO A 98 3.31 12.67 -10.86
C PRO A 98 2.22 13.72 -10.62
N ALA A 99 1.00 13.30 -10.26
CA ALA A 99 -0.10 14.22 -9.93
C ALA A 99 -0.04 14.78 -8.49
N SER A 100 0.87 14.30 -7.65
CA SER A 100 1.04 14.82 -6.29
C SER A 100 1.60 16.24 -6.33
N VAL A 101 1.19 17.05 -5.35
CA VAL A 101 1.69 18.43 -5.22
C VAL A 101 3.14 18.40 -4.75
N ASN A 102 4.00 19.08 -5.50
CA ASN A 102 5.37 19.37 -5.09
C ASN A 102 5.33 20.47 -4.02
N PRO A 103 5.81 20.21 -2.79
CA PRO A 103 5.75 21.20 -1.71
C PRO A 103 6.60 22.45 -1.98
N GLU A 104 7.62 22.37 -2.84
CA GLU A 104 8.47 23.52 -3.18
C GLU A 104 7.79 24.49 -4.14
N THR A 105 6.97 23.99 -5.05
CA THR A 105 6.34 24.80 -6.10
C THR A 105 4.86 25.05 -5.89
N GLY A 106 4.20 24.24 -5.04
CA GLY A 106 2.75 24.25 -4.84
C GLY A 106 1.95 23.72 -6.04
N LYS A 107 2.62 23.13 -7.04
CA LYS A 107 2.03 22.58 -8.27
C LYS A 107 2.29 21.07 -8.35
N PRO A 108 1.52 20.31 -9.15
CA PRO A 108 1.83 18.92 -9.38
C PRO A 108 3.24 18.72 -9.93
N PHE A 109 3.89 17.63 -9.55
CA PHE A 109 5.23 17.29 -10.03
C PHE A 109 5.27 17.07 -11.55
N TYR A 110 4.29 16.38 -12.10
CA TYR A 110 4.26 15.94 -13.49
C TYR A 110 5.59 15.26 -13.90
N PHE A 111 6.32 15.83 -14.86
CA PHE A 111 7.59 15.29 -15.35
C PHE A 111 8.77 15.46 -14.38
N ASP A 112 8.61 16.31 -13.36
CA ASP A 112 9.61 16.49 -12.29
C ASP A 112 9.51 15.40 -11.20
N PHE A 113 8.49 14.53 -11.26
CA PHE A 113 8.40 13.39 -10.37
C PHE A 113 9.54 12.41 -10.65
N PRO A 114 10.30 11.98 -9.63
CA PRO A 114 11.42 11.06 -9.82
C PRO A 114 11.01 9.78 -10.54
N LEU A 115 11.90 9.24 -11.38
CA LEU A 115 11.68 7.95 -12.01
C LEU A 115 11.63 6.85 -10.95
N VAL A 116 10.53 6.10 -10.95
CA VAL A 116 10.30 5.02 -9.98
C VAL A 116 10.81 3.70 -10.55
N SER A 117 11.78 3.10 -9.87
CA SER A 117 12.21 1.74 -10.17
C SER A 117 11.38 0.69 -9.41
N VAL A 118 11.46 -0.58 -9.85
CA VAL A 118 10.84 -1.68 -9.08
C VAL A 118 11.43 -1.76 -7.67
N ARG A 119 12.71 -1.45 -7.49
CA ARG A 119 13.34 -1.41 -6.15
C ARG A 119 12.75 -0.31 -5.27
N ASP A 120 12.42 0.84 -5.84
CA ASP A 120 11.76 1.91 -5.08
C ASP A 120 10.37 1.48 -4.62
N ILE A 121 9.61 0.78 -5.47
CA ILE A 121 8.32 0.18 -5.10
C ILE A 121 8.49 -0.81 -3.95
N VAL A 122 9.49 -1.70 -4.02
CA VAL A 122 9.78 -2.66 -2.95
C VAL A 122 10.17 -1.93 -1.65
N ARG A 123 11.01 -0.89 -1.73
CA ARG A 123 11.41 -0.09 -0.56
C ARG A 123 10.21 0.60 0.10
N ALA A 124 9.26 1.12 -0.69
CA ALA A 124 8.02 1.68 -0.18
C ALA A 124 7.15 0.61 0.54
N ASN A 125 7.05 -0.59 -0.02
CA ASN A 125 6.39 -1.71 0.64
C ASN A 125 7.08 -2.10 1.96
N ILE A 126 8.41 -2.07 2.01
CA ILE A 126 9.18 -2.32 3.24
C ILE A 126 8.88 -1.24 4.30
N LEU A 127 8.69 0.02 3.91
CA LEU A 127 8.29 1.07 4.86
C LEU A 127 6.94 0.73 5.51
N ILE A 128 5.95 0.29 4.73
CA ILE A 128 4.64 -0.12 5.26
C ILE A 128 4.78 -1.35 6.16
N ARG A 129 5.54 -2.36 5.75
CA ARG A 129 5.80 -3.54 6.59
C ARG A 129 6.37 -3.16 7.95
N LYS A 130 7.37 -2.28 7.97
CA LYS A 130 7.98 -1.79 9.20
C LYS A 130 7.02 -0.93 10.04
N HIS A 131 6.24 -0.07 9.38
CA HIS A 131 5.24 0.77 10.05
C HIS A 131 4.18 -0.07 10.76
N LEU A 132 3.76 -1.17 10.15
CA LEU A 132 2.81 -2.12 10.72
C LEU A 132 3.44 -3.03 11.78
N GLY A 133 4.77 -3.05 11.93
CA GLY A 133 5.45 -3.95 12.87
C GLY A 133 5.40 -5.42 12.44
N ILE A 134 5.35 -5.68 11.14
CA ILE A 134 5.31 -7.03 10.59
C ILE A 134 6.73 -7.54 10.36
N ASP A 135 7.13 -8.59 11.07
CA ASP A 135 8.45 -9.19 10.94
C ASP A 135 8.51 -10.24 9.84
N HIS A 136 7.39 -10.94 9.58
CA HIS A 136 7.32 -12.03 8.63
C HIS A 136 6.09 -11.91 7.72
N ILE A 137 6.26 -12.20 6.43
CA ILE A 137 5.17 -12.35 5.45
C ILE A 137 5.08 -13.84 5.12
N ASP A 138 3.92 -14.46 5.40
CA ASP A 138 3.71 -15.89 5.19
C ASP A 138 3.46 -16.23 3.72
N LEU A 139 2.76 -15.35 3.02
CA LEU A 139 2.43 -15.54 1.60
C LEU A 139 2.45 -14.19 0.88
N MET A 140 3.13 -14.15 -0.26
CA MET A 140 3.08 -13.04 -1.21
C MET A 140 2.46 -13.51 -2.51
N VAL A 141 1.49 -12.76 -3.02
CA VAL A 141 0.75 -13.07 -4.25
C VAL A 141 0.66 -11.82 -5.13
N GLY A 142 0.63 -12.02 -6.45
CA GLY A 142 0.48 -10.95 -7.43
C GLY A 142 0.30 -11.45 -8.84
#